data_d80dcb927b4b3a83f44a54287b800a2c
#
_entry.id   d80dcb927b4b3a83f44a54287b800a2c
#
_cell.length_a   1.000
_cell.length_b   1.000
_cell.length_c   1.000
_cell.angle_alpha   90.00
_cell.angle_beta   90.00
_cell.angle_gamma   90.00
#
_symmetry.space_group_name_H-M   'P 1'
#
loop_
_entity.id
_entity.type
_entity.pdbx_description
1 polymer ?
#
loop_
_entity_poly.entity_id
_entity_poly.type
_entity_poly.pdbx_seq_one_letter_code
_entity_poly.pdbx_strand_id
1 'polypeptide(L)'
;MPAQITQVLYTAKAVVEGGREGHGRTSDGRLDVDLSVPAAMSGDDGPGTNPEQLFAVGYAACFQSALLGIARGRDLDATGSRITSTVGIGPLGSGGFGLEVALDLDAPNIALEDARELMLRADQRCPYSNATRGNITIALSVNGEPVPHA
;
A
#
# COMPACT_ATOMS: atom_id res chain seq x y z
N MET A 1 21.90 -3.83 5.36
CA MET A 1 22.01 -4.09 3.91
C MET A 1 20.62 -4.16 3.31
N PRO A 2 20.35 -3.43 2.23
CA PRO A 2 19.07 -3.55 1.55
C PRO A 2 18.92 -4.95 0.94
N ALA A 3 17.68 -5.44 0.95
CA ALA A 3 17.37 -6.69 0.29
C ALA A 3 17.48 -6.52 -1.23
N GLN A 4 18.01 -7.51 -1.92
CA GLN A 4 18.13 -7.49 -3.38
C GLN A 4 17.32 -8.61 -4.01
N ILE A 5 16.63 -8.28 -5.08
CA ILE A 5 15.93 -9.29 -5.86
C ILE A 5 16.93 -10.14 -6.62
N THR A 6 16.62 -11.43 -6.77
CA THR A 6 17.47 -12.37 -7.49
C THR A 6 17.16 -12.42 -8.99
N GLN A 7 15.92 -12.05 -9.34
CA GLN A 7 15.44 -12.09 -10.73
C GLN A 7 14.29 -11.11 -10.90
N VAL A 8 14.30 -10.31 -11.96
CA VAL A 8 13.16 -9.44 -12.30
C VAL A 8 12.13 -10.29 -13.05
N LEU A 9 10.93 -10.42 -12.48
CA LEU A 9 9.84 -11.16 -13.08
C LEU A 9 8.97 -10.29 -14.00
N TYR A 10 8.87 -9.00 -13.71
CA TYR A 10 8.01 -8.06 -14.43
C TYR A 10 8.51 -6.64 -14.19
N THR A 11 8.41 -5.81 -15.22
CA THR A 11 8.78 -4.39 -15.15
C THR A 11 7.62 -3.53 -15.61
N ALA A 12 7.16 -2.62 -14.75
CA ALA A 12 6.21 -1.59 -15.11
C ALA A 12 6.96 -0.30 -15.43
N LYS A 13 6.45 0.46 -16.42
CA LYS A 13 7.06 1.72 -16.84
C LYS A 13 5.96 2.77 -17.00
N ALA A 14 6.22 3.96 -16.50
CA ALA A 14 5.28 5.07 -16.58
C ALA A 14 6.01 6.38 -16.89
N VAL A 15 5.26 7.32 -17.48
CA VAL A 15 5.72 8.67 -17.76
C VAL A 15 4.76 9.65 -17.11
N VAL A 16 5.31 10.68 -16.45
CA VAL A 16 4.54 11.77 -15.85
C VAL A 16 5.04 13.09 -16.38
N GLU A 17 4.12 13.97 -16.74
CA GLU A 17 4.39 15.36 -17.10
C GLU A 17 3.58 16.27 -16.17
N GLY A 18 4.16 17.37 -15.71
CA GLY A 18 3.48 18.34 -14.85
C GLY A 18 3.41 17.98 -13.37
N GLY A 19 4.08 16.94 -12.93
CA GLY A 19 4.14 16.56 -11.52
C GLY A 19 2.76 16.31 -10.90
N ARG A 20 2.52 16.86 -9.71
CA ARG A 20 1.27 16.67 -8.97
C ARG A 20 0.04 17.34 -9.59
N GLU A 21 0.23 18.18 -10.61
CA GLU A 21 -0.85 18.88 -11.31
C GLU A 21 -0.99 18.40 -12.75
N GLY A 22 -0.29 17.34 -13.11
CA GLY A 22 -0.17 16.90 -14.49
C GLY A 22 -0.92 15.64 -14.83
N HIS A 23 -0.26 14.80 -15.59
CA HIS A 23 -0.83 13.58 -16.14
C HIS A 23 0.20 12.46 -16.10
N GLY A 24 -0.23 11.26 -15.74
CA GLY A 24 0.61 10.07 -15.72
C GLY A 24 -0.02 8.93 -16.47
N ARG A 25 0.81 8.12 -17.14
CA ARG A 25 0.33 6.91 -17.80
C ARG A 25 1.39 5.85 -17.87
N THR A 26 0.97 4.60 -17.78
CA THR A 26 1.85 3.46 -18.01
C THR A 26 2.05 3.22 -19.51
N SER A 27 3.16 2.57 -19.85
CA SER A 27 3.52 2.32 -21.25
C SER A 27 2.47 1.49 -21.99
N ASP A 28 1.73 0.63 -21.28
CA ASP A 28 0.65 -0.18 -21.85
C ASP A 28 -0.72 0.50 -21.81
N GLY A 29 -0.80 1.69 -21.23
CA GLY A 29 -2.06 2.46 -21.11
C GLY A 29 -3.04 1.95 -20.09
N ARG A 30 -2.71 0.91 -19.30
CA ARG A 30 -3.63 0.36 -18.29
C ARG A 30 -3.89 1.32 -17.14
N LEU A 31 -2.94 2.18 -16.83
CA LEU A 31 -3.11 3.28 -15.88
C LEU A 31 -2.85 4.57 -16.64
N ASP A 32 -3.86 5.44 -16.68
CA ASP A 32 -3.85 6.69 -17.44
C ASP A 32 -4.68 7.69 -16.62
N VAL A 33 -4.03 8.61 -15.92
CA VAL A 33 -4.68 9.41 -14.89
C VAL A 33 -4.23 10.86 -14.92
N ASP A 34 -5.19 11.75 -14.67
CA ASP A 34 -4.92 13.12 -14.33
C ASP A 34 -4.62 13.23 -12.84
N LEU A 35 -3.75 14.16 -12.48
CA LEU A 35 -3.33 14.41 -11.10
C LEU A 35 -3.80 15.79 -10.66
N SER A 36 -4.23 15.89 -9.41
CA SER A 36 -4.63 17.15 -8.80
C SER A 36 -4.07 17.21 -7.37
N VAL A 37 -3.77 18.42 -6.91
CA VAL A 37 -3.28 18.62 -5.55
C VAL A 37 -4.46 18.83 -4.61
N PRO A 38 -4.56 18.05 -3.52
CA PRO A 38 -5.66 18.19 -2.58
C PRO A 38 -5.67 19.56 -1.90
N ALA A 39 -6.86 20.00 -1.50
CA ALA A 39 -7.02 21.24 -0.75
C ALA A 39 -6.19 21.25 0.54
N ALA A 40 -6.07 20.09 1.21
CA ALA A 40 -5.26 19.94 2.43
C ALA A 40 -3.78 20.23 2.19
N MET A 41 -3.30 20.16 0.96
CA MET A 41 -1.93 20.51 0.56
C MET A 41 -1.87 21.84 -0.19
N SER A 42 -2.87 22.70 0.03
CA SER A 42 -2.97 24.03 -0.60
C SER A 42 -3.13 23.99 -2.11
N GLY A 43 -3.72 22.92 -2.64
CA GLY A 43 -4.01 22.77 -4.05
C GLY A 43 -5.42 23.22 -4.41
N ASP A 44 -5.74 23.11 -5.70
CA ASP A 44 -7.05 23.48 -6.24
C ASP A 44 -8.14 22.42 -6.01
N ASP A 45 -7.76 21.27 -5.45
CA ASP A 45 -8.67 20.15 -5.17
C ASP A 45 -9.44 19.69 -6.40
N GLY A 46 -8.76 19.67 -7.56
CA GLY A 46 -9.36 19.21 -8.80
C GLY A 46 -9.73 17.73 -8.77
N PRO A 47 -10.31 17.21 -9.86
CA PRO A 47 -10.87 15.83 -9.89
C PRO A 47 -9.82 14.73 -10.07
N GLY A 48 -8.56 15.07 -10.28
CA GLY A 48 -7.49 14.09 -10.49
C GLY A 48 -7.12 13.33 -9.23
N THR A 49 -6.40 12.24 -9.41
CA THR A 49 -5.82 11.48 -8.31
C THR A 49 -4.51 12.13 -7.83
N ASN A 50 -3.81 11.48 -6.92
CA ASN A 50 -2.54 11.97 -6.40
C ASN A 50 -1.63 10.78 -6.05
N PRO A 51 -0.33 11.02 -5.82
CA PRO A 51 0.61 9.93 -5.51
C PRO A 51 0.24 9.14 -4.26
N GLU A 52 -0.34 9.78 -3.25
CA GLU A 52 -0.72 9.09 -2.01
C GLU A 52 -1.86 8.13 -2.24
N GLN A 53 -2.85 8.48 -3.08
CA GLN A 53 -3.93 7.57 -3.47
C GLN A 53 -3.41 6.40 -4.29
N LEU A 54 -2.52 6.66 -5.23
CA LEU A 54 -1.89 5.61 -6.04
C LEU A 54 -1.09 4.65 -5.15
N PHE A 55 -0.33 5.19 -4.21
CA PHE A 55 0.43 4.40 -3.25
C PHE A 55 -0.49 3.55 -2.37
N ALA A 56 -1.59 4.13 -1.89
CA ALA A 56 -2.56 3.43 -1.05
C ALA A 56 -3.17 2.23 -1.77
N VAL A 57 -3.63 2.42 -3.01
CA VAL A 57 -4.19 1.33 -3.82
C VAL A 57 -3.13 0.27 -4.13
N GLY A 58 -1.95 0.70 -4.53
CA GLY A 58 -0.85 -0.20 -4.84
C GLY A 58 -0.44 -1.04 -3.64
N TYR A 59 -0.29 -0.42 -2.47
CA TYR A 59 0.08 -1.13 -1.26
C TYR A 59 -0.99 -2.13 -0.85
N ALA A 60 -2.26 -1.70 -0.82
CA ALA A 60 -3.38 -2.58 -0.45
C ALA A 60 -3.46 -3.80 -1.37
N ALA A 61 -3.35 -3.60 -2.68
CA ALA A 61 -3.42 -4.69 -3.65
C ALA A 61 -2.25 -5.67 -3.49
N CYS A 62 -1.05 -5.14 -3.34
CA CYS A 62 0.17 -5.93 -3.16
C CYS A 62 0.11 -6.73 -1.86
N PHE A 63 -0.28 -6.08 -0.76
CA PHE A 63 -0.40 -6.70 0.55
C PHE A 63 -1.48 -7.78 0.57
N GLN A 64 -2.66 -7.47 0.03
CA GLN A 64 -3.76 -8.45 -0.02
C GLN A 64 -3.40 -9.65 -0.87
N SER A 65 -2.69 -9.45 -1.99
CA SER A 65 -2.23 -10.56 -2.83
C SER A 65 -1.35 -11.53 -2.04
N ALA A 66 -0.42 -11.01 -1.25
CA ALA A 66 0.41 -11.84 -0.36
C ALA A 66 -0.45 -12.57 0.67
N LEU A 67 -1.40 -11.87 1.29
CA LEU A 67 -2.31 -12.43 2.29
C LEU A 67 -3.16 -13.55 1.71
N LEU A 68 -3.75 -13.34 0.53
CA LEU A 68 -4.58 -14.35 -0.13
C LEU A 68 -3.78 -15.61 -0.46
N GLY A 69 -2.54 -15.46 -0.90
CA GLY A 69 -1.66 -16.59 -1.18
C GLY A 69 -1.38 -17.43 0.08
N ILE A 70 -1.13 -16.77 1.20
CA ILE A 70 -0.89 -17.44 2.48
C ILE A 70 -2.16 -18.12 2.97
N ALA A 71 -3.31 -17.44 2.87
CA ALA A 71 -4.59 -18.01 3.29
C ALA A 71 -4.92 -19.30 2.54
N ARG A 72 -4.68 -19.33 1.22
CA ARG A 72 -4.89 -20.54 0.42
C ARG A 72 -4.01 -21.70 0.91
N GLY A 73 -2.77 -21.43 1.23
CA GLY A 73 -1.84 -22.45 1.70
C GLY A 73 -2.17 -22.99 3.09
N ARG A 74 -3.03 -22.29 3.83
CA ARG A 74 -3.45 -22.68 5.19
C ARG A 74 -4.91 -23.07 5.27
N ASP A 75 -5.57 -23.25 4.14
CA ASP A 75 -6.99 -23.58 4.04
C ASP A 75 -7.91 -22.63 4.82
N LEU A 76 -7.55 -21.34 4.81
CA LEU A 76 -8.37 -20.29 5.39
C LEU A 76 -9.23 -19.65 4.30
N ASP A 77 -10.49 -19.39 4.62
CA ASP A 77 -11.44 -18.79 3.67
C ASP A 77 -11.36 -17.28 3.72
N ALA A 78 -10.64 -16.70 2.78
CA ALA A 78 -10.48 -15.25 2.68
C ALA A 78 -11.54 -14.58 1.79
N THR A 79 -12.61 -15.29 1.44
CA THR A 79 -13.70 -14.72 0.63
C THR A 79 -14.29 -13.51 1.34
N GLY A 80 -14.46 -12.43 0.57
CA GLY A 80 -15.00 -11.17 1.09
C GLY A 80 -14.00 -10.35 1.90
N SER A 81 -12.72 -10.78 1.97
CA SER A 81 -11.71 -10.00 2.67
C SER A 81 -11.44 -8.66 1.97
N ARG A 82 -11.10 -7.65 2.77
CA ARG A 82 -10.74 -6.32 2.29
C ARG A 82 -9.56 -5.79 3.08
N ILE A 83 -8.67 -5.09 2.38
CA ILE A 83 -7.61 -4.31 3.00
C ILE A 83 -7.95 -2.83 2.80
N THR A 84 -8.05 -2.09 3.89
CA THR A 84 -8.13 -0.63 3.85
C THR A 84 -6.74 -0.09 4.11
N SER A 85 -6.22 0.67 3.14
CA SER A 85 -4.91 1.30 3.23
C SER A 85 -5.09 2.79 3.42
N THR A 86 -4.46 3.34 4.44
CA THR A 86 -4.46 4.77 4.74
C THR A 86 -3.03 5.27 4.63
N VAL A 87 -2.81 6.27 3.77
CA VAL A 87 -1.48 6.83 3.54
C VAL A 87 -1.52 8.33 3.87
N GLY A 88 -0.69 8.74 4.81
CA GLY A 88 -0.52 10.14 5.16
C GLY A 88 0.80 10.68 4.65
N ILE A 89 0.85 11.98 4.34
CA ILE A 89 2.06 12.68 3.97
C ILE A 89 2.23 13.88 4.90
N GLY A 90 3.46 14.14 5.29
CA GLY A 90 3.79 15.29 6.13
C GLY A 90 5.27 15.66 6.06
N PRO A 91 5.61 16.85 6.58
CA PRO A 91 7.01 17.26 6.60
C PRO A 91 7.84 16.43 7.57
N LEU A 92 9.08 16.17 7.18
CA LEU A 92 10.07 15.55 8.06
C LEU A 92 10.83 16.64 8.81
N GLY A 93 11.24 16.35 10.05
CA GLY A 93 12.05 17.27 10.83
C GLY A 93 13.41 17.56 10.21
N SER A 94 13.91 16.64 9.38
CA SER A 94 15.18 16.79 8.67
C SER A 94 15.05 17.54 7.33
N GLY A 95 13.85 17.96 6.95
CA GLY A 95 13.54 18.56 5.65
C GLY A 95 12.93 17.54 4.70
N GLY A 96 12.17 18.06 3.70
CA GLY A 96 11.44 17.19 2.79
C GLY A 96 10.17 16.64 3.41
N PHE A 97 9.61 15.62 2.78
CA PHE A 97 8.32 15.02 3.16
C PHE A 97 8.46 13.50 3.33
N GLY A 98 7.69 12.96 4.23
CA GLY A 98 7.63 11.53 4.49
C GLY A 98 6.21 11.01 4.47
N LEU A 99 6.09 9.69 4.51
CA LEU A 99 4.80 9.00 4.49
C LEU A 99 4.61 8.17 5.77
N GLU A 100 3.37 8.00 6.16
CA GLU A 100 2.97 6.97 7.13
C GLU A 100 1.87 6.13 6.50
N VAL A 101 1.77 4.87 6.90
CA VAL A 101 0.80 3.93 6.32
C VAL A 101 0.12 3.15 7.42
N ALA A 102 -1.18 2.92 7.27
CA ALA A 102 -1.93 1.98 8.08
C ALA A 102 -2.66 1.00 7.17
N LEU A 103 -2.62 -0.28 7.49
CA LEU A 103 -3.31 -1.34 6.76
C LEU A 103 -4.24 -2.07 7.72
N ASP A 104 -5.51 -2.11 7.39
CA ASP A 104 -6.53 -2.79 8.18
C ASP A 104 -7.16 -3.93 7.38
N LEU A 105 -7.30 -5.09 8.01
CA LEU A 105 -7.93 -6.26 7.42
C LEU A 105 -9.34 -6.44 7.97
N ASP A 106 -10.29 -6.61 7.06
CA ASP A 106 -11.61 -7.16 7.34
C ASP A 106 -11.71 -8.49 6.60
N ALA A 107 -11.80 -9.59 7.36
CA ALA A 107 -11.91 -10.94 6.81
C ALA A 107 -13.03 -11.68 7.53
N PRO A 108 -14.27 -11.59 7.03
CA PRO A 108 -15.45 -12.05 7.77
C PRO A 108 -15.48 -13.57 8.06
N ASN A 109 -14.78 -14.36 7.26
CA ASN A 109 -14.80 -15.82 7.39
C ASN A 109 -13.56 -16.39 8.09
N ILE A 110 -12.72 -15.52 8.66
CA ILE A 110 -11.48 -15.96 9.32
C ILE A 110 -11.52 -15.54 10.79
N ALA A 111 -11.17 -16.47 11.68
CA ALA A 111 -11.08 -16.18 13.10
C ALA A 111 -10.01 -15.13 13.39
N LEU A 112 -10.23 -14.30 14.42
CA LEU A 112 -9.38 -13.16 14.74
C LEU A 112 -7.90 -13.54 14.88
N GLU A 113 -7.60 -14.64 15.58
CA GLU A 113 -6.21 -15.09 15.78
C GLU A 113 -5.53 -15.44 14.46
N ASP A 114 -6.24 -16.14 13.58
CA ASP A 114 -5.73 -16.48 12.25
C ASP A 114 -5.56 -15.24 11.38
N ALA A 115 -6.50 -14.31 11.47
CA ALA A 115 -6.43 -13.04 10.73
C ALA A 115 -5.20 -12.22 11.16
N ARG A 116 -4.92 -12.17 12.45
CA ARG A 116 -3.73 -11.49 12.98
C ARG A 116 -2.45 -12.12 12.45
N GLU A 117 -2.37 -13.44 12.47
CA GLU A 117 -1.20 -14.15 11.95
C GLU A 117 -1.04 -13.92 10.44
N LEU A 118 -2.15 -13.92 9.69
CA LEU A 118 -2.12 -13.60 8.26
C LEU A 118 -1.52 -12.22 8.00
N MET A 119 -1.91 -11.21 8.79
CA MET A 119 -1.38 -9.85 8.64
C MET A 119 0.13 -9.83 8.85
N LEU A 120 0.63 -10.50 9.89
CA LEU A 120 2.06 -10.57 10.16
C LEU A 120 2.84 -11.27 9.03
N ARG A 121 2.30 -12.37 8.51
CA ARG A 121 2.94 -13.12 7.43
C ARG A 121 2.87 -12.38 6.10
N ALA A 122 1.75 -11.72 5.83
CA ALA A 122 1.62 -10.90 4.62
C ALA A 122 2.62 -9.75 4.62
N ASP A 123 2.83 -9.11 5.78
CA ASP A 123 3.84 -8.05 5.93
C ASP A 123 5.24 -8.53 5.58
N GLN A 124 5.58 -9.76 5.91
CA GLN A 124 6.88 -10.36 5.58
C GLN A 124 7.05 -10.61 4.09
N ARG A 125 5.97 -10.88 3.37
CA ARG A 125 6.01 -11.24 1.95
C ARG A 125 5.74 -10.11 0.99
N CYS A 126 5.00 -9.10 1.42
CA CYS A 126 4.60 -7.99 0.56
C CYS A 126 5.82 -7.19 0.08
N PRO A 127 6.03 -7.04 -1.23
CA PRO A 127 7.15 -6.25 -1.74
C PRO A 127 7.14 -4.81 -1.26
N TYR A 128 5.97 -4.19 -1.11
CA TYR A 128 5.87 -2.83 -0.58
C TYR A 128 6.28 -2.78 0.89
N SER A 129 5.87 -3.76 1.70
CA SER A 129 6.33 -3.86 3.10
C SER A 129 7.83 -4.05 3.17
N ASN A 130 8.39 -4.87 2.28
CA ASN A 130 9.84 -5.05 2.23
C ASN A 130 10.57 -3.78 1.81
N ALA A 131 9.95 -2.93 0.99
CA ALA A 131 10.51 -1.64 0.60
C ALA A 131 10.42 -0.58 1.71
N THR A 132 9.40 -0.67 2.56
CA THR A 132 9.13 0.36 3.58
C THR A 132 9.67 0.01 4.96
N ARG A 133 9.85 -1.27 5.25
CA ARG A 133 10.30 -1.75 6.58
C ARG A 133 11.64 -1.12 6.96
N GLY A 134 11.69 -0.62 8.20
CA GLY A 134 12.87 0.04 8.72
C GLY A 134 13.04 1.48 8.25
N ASN A 135 12.14 1.98 7.41
CA ASN A 135 12.18 3.34 6.88
C ASN A 135 10.99 4.18 7.33
N ILE A 136 9.77 3.65 7.21
CA ILE A 136 8.56 4.33 7.68
C ILE A 136 7.75 3.41 8.59
N THR A 137 6.90 4.01 9.41
CA THR A 137 6.01 3.26 10.29
C THR A 137 4.83 2.72 9.51
N ILE A 138 4.59 1.42 9.62
CA ILE A 138 3.41 0.75 9.06
C ILE A 138 2.59 0.21 10.22
N ALA A 139 1.37 0.72 10.40
CA ALA A 139 0.46 0.22 11.43
C ALA A 139 -0.44 -0.87 10.83
N LEU A 140 -0.45 -2.04 11.46
CA LEU A 140 -1.30 -3.16 11.06
C LEU A 140 -2.46 -3.31 12.04
N SER A 141 -3.64 -3.62 11.53
CA SER A 141 -4.81 -3.89 12.38
C SER A 141 -5.75 -4.91 11.72
N VAL A 142 -6.61 -5.50 12.53
CA VAL A 142 -7.73 -6.36 12.10
C VAL A 142 -8.98 -5.79 12.71
N ASN A 143 -9.95 -5.41 11.87
CA ASN A 143 -11.21 -4.80 12.30
C ASN A 143 -10.97 -3.60 13.24
N GLY A 144 -9.95 -2.80 12.93
CA GLY A 144 -9.58 -1.63 13.71
C GLY A 144 -8.75 -1.91 14.95
N GLU A 145 -8.53 -3.16 15.33
CA GLU A 145 -7.70 -3.51 16.48
C GLU A 145 -6.25 -3.70 16.08
N PRO A 146 -5.31 -3.00 16.74
CA PRO A 146 -3.89 -3.10 16.36
C PRO A 146 -3.32 -4.51 16.44
N VAL A 147 -2.47 -4.84 15.45
CA VAL A 147 -1.67 -6.06 15.45
C VAL A 147 -0.21 -5.63 15.70
N PRO A 148 0.34 -5.85 16.89
CA PRO A 148 1.72 -5.48 17.17
C PRO A 148 2.70 -6.25 16.28
N HIS A 149 3.71 -5.54 15.79
CA HIS A 149 4.76 -6.15 14.96
C HIS A 149 6.05 -5.33 15.09
N ALA A 150 7.14 -5.94 14.73
CA ALA A 150 8.45 -5.29 14.78
C ALA A 150 8.70 -4.45 13.53
#